data_ef397ee13fa712192b1bd4b943116e65
#
_entry.id   ef397ee13fa712192b1bd4b943116e65
#
_cell.length_a   1.000
_cell.length_b   1.000
_cell.length_c   1.000
_cell.angle_alpha   90.00
_cell.angle_beta   90.00
_cell.angle_gamma   90.00
#
_symmetry.space_group_name_H-M   'P 1'
#
loop_
_entity.id
_entity.type
_entity.pdbx_description
1 polymer ?
#
loop_
_entity_poly.entity_id
_entity_poly.type
_entity_poly.pdbx_seq_one_letter_code
_entity_poly.pdbx_strand_id
1 'polypeptide(L)'
;MDTFKFKEGYYDLCSILLTLSFCFLLRVKSIERISRESPGELGKSIGLDRIPEVKTLRKKIAALSVDGQGEQWLGYLSKDWMQSSPELAGVFYIDGHPNPFFGKNNKLPRKYISRMRLALRGTTDYWVNDKIGQPFFSISKSVDEGMISVIKNDIVPRLKQEVPIQPEAAQLAEDRRLHRFMIVCDREIYSYDFFIDMWEERIAVSTYNKYVTDKWDEEEFKEYEIETQDGKTKTVKLAERIILIEGKESEKLLQSQPYIRFIETQKGPQVKVGRKHSKKKRQLWVREIRKLTESGHQTSIITSNYKLSISLIGMYMFARWCQENFFKYMMQNFGIDFLISYFHTDIDDTTELVNPQWRALDKQVRSLNAKLQKLRAKFAELILEGEIQETKMEKYKDKKSQLQEDISIFQIELNEQKTKRREIHRKIPFSELPEEEKFKAVYNDRKQFVDTIKLIVYRAEIALVNTIKQYMAKSAEAHSLIAQILKTDADFKVDNKKETLEINVHHLATNRDNTALSKLCIELNETRTHFPGTNLRLIYKLVSK
;
A
#
# COMPACT_ATOMS: atom_id res chain seq x y z
N MET A 1 9.33 -6.02 25.44
CA MET A 1 9.93 -4.75 25.91
C MET A 1 11.45 -4.75 25.83
N ASP A 2 12.10 -5.88 25.73
CA ASP A 2 13.57 -6.04 25.67
C ASP A 2 14.21 -5.48 24.38
N THR A 3 13.39 -5.07 23.43
CA THR A 3 13.83 -4.50 22.14
C THR A 3 14.47 -3.11 22.28
N PHE A 4 14.10 -2.37 23.33
CA PHE A 4 14.54 -0.99 23.48
C PHE A 4 15.62 -0.81 24.54
N LYS A 5 16.79 -0.32 24.12
CA LYS A 5 17.80 0.19 25.06
C LYS A 5 17.36 1.58 25.54
N PHE A 6 16.64 1.63 26.65
CA PHE A 6 16.07 2.86 27.17
C PHE A 6 16.72 3.26 28.49
N LYS A 7 17.24 4.49 28.55
CA LYS A 7 17.75 5.01 29.83
C LYS A 7 16.56 5.44 30.68
N GLU A 8 16.36 4.73 31.76
CA GLU A 8 15.33 5.03 32.75
C GLU A 8 15.50 6.45 33.33
N GLY A 9 14.40 7.01 33.78
CA GLY A 9 14.29 8.31 34.40
C GLY A 9 12.91 8.42 35.03
N TYR A 10 12.46 9.59 35.39
CA TYR A 10 11.13 9.80 35.98
C TYR A 10 9.98 9.17 35.13
N TYR A 11 10.10 9.22 33.80
CA TYR A 11 9.20 8.56 32.87
C TYR A 11 9.90 7.33 32.30
N ASP A 12 9.41 6.16 32.60
CA ASP A 12 9.86 4.89 32.05
C ASP A 12 9.32 4.62 30.63
N LEU A 13 9.68 3.51 30.04
CA LEU A 13 9.24 3.13 28.70
C LEU A 13 7.71 2.97 28.65
N CYS A 14 7.12 2.33 29.65
CA CYS A 14 5.67 2.09 29.73
C CYS A 14 4.91 3.41 29.74
N SER A 15 5.32 4.35 30.57
CA SER A 15 4.71 5.71 30.66
C SER A 15 4.75 6.45 29.33
N ILE A 16 5.86 6.36 28.58
CA ILE A 16 5.98 7.01 27.27
C ILE A 16 5.04 6.35 26.25
N LEU A 17 5.01 5.02 26.17
CA LEU A 17 4.15 4.28 25.24
C LEU A 17 2.67 4.51 25.55
N LEU A 18 2.27 4.45 26.82
CA LEU A 18 0.89 4.71 27.25
C LEU A 18 0.48 6.16 26.97
N THR A 19 1.34 7.15 27.28
CA THR A 19 1.07 8.55 26.97
C THR A 19 0.77 8.74 25.48
N LEU A 20 1.60 8.22 24.61
CA LEU A 20 1.41 8.33 23.16
C LEU A 20 0.15 7.58 22.70
N SER A 21 -0.09 6.38 23.23
CA SER A 21 -1.27 5.58 22.88
C SER A 21 -2.57 6.28 23.26
N PHE A 22 -2.70 6.79 24.49
CA PHE A 22 -3.89 7.52 24.92
C PHE A 22 -4.08 8.82 24.15
N CYS A 23 -3.00 9.57 23.90
CA CYS A 23 -3.10 10.77 23.06
C CYS A 23 -3.66 10.44 21.67
N PHE A 24 -3.21 9.37 21.04
CA PHE A 24 -3.74 8.97 19.73
C PHE A 24 -5.17 8.45 19.81
N LEU A 25 -5.55 7.70 20.85
CA LEU A 25 -6.95 7.31 21.10
C LEU A 25 -7.85 8.53 21.19
N LEU A 26 -7.39 9.60 21.85
CA LEU A 26 -8.10 10.89 21.97
C LEU A 26 -7.99 11.77 20.72
N ARG A 27 -7.42 11.27 19.62
CA ARG A 27 -7.28 11.98 18.33
C ARG A 27 -6.29 13.15 18.37
N VAL A 28 -5.34 13.13 19.29
CA VAL A 28 -4.20 14.06 19.31
C VAL A 28 -3.18 13.60 18.26
N LYS A 29 -3.33 14.08 17.02
CA LYS A 29 -2.66 13.55 15.81
C LYS A 29 -1.15 13.79 15.74
N SER A 30 -0.60 14.69 16.55
CA SER A 30 0.83 14.98 16.57
C SER A 30 1.33 15.25 17.98
N ILE A 31 2.61 14.99 18.20
CA ILE A 31 3.29 15.20 19.49
C ILE A 31 3.17 16.66 19.93
N GLU A 32 3.23 17.61 19.00
CA GLU A 32 3.14 19.05 19.27
C GLU A 32 1.78 19.45 19.85
N ARG A 33 0.70 18.77 19.45
CA ARG A 33 -0.65 19.03 19.93
C ARG A 33 -0.88 18.58 21.37
N ILE A 34 -0.06 17.69 21.90
CA ILE A 34 -0.11 17.25 23.31
C ILE A 34 0.00 18.45 24.26
N SER A 35 0.69 19.51 23.87
CA SER A 35 0.77 20.75 24.66
C SER A 35 -0.57 21.45 24.88
N ARG A 36 -1.63 21.06 24.18
CA ARG A 36 -2.98 21.63 24.28
C ARG A 36 -3.90 20.80 25.18
N GLU A 37 -3.45 19.61 25.57
CA GLU A 37 -4.20 18.70 26.43
C GLU A 37 -3.91 19.01 27.90
N SER A 38 -4.81 18.58 28.79
CA SER A 38 -4.63 18.69 30.23
C SER A 38 -3.63 17.65 30.74
N PRO A 39 -2.39 18.04 31.11
CA PRO A 39 -1.36 17.06 31.41
C PRO A 39 -1.65 16.25 32.67
N GLY A 40 -2.35 16.81 33.66
CA GLY A 40 -2.74 16.14 34.88
C GLY A 40 -3.84 15.09 34.65
N GLU A 41 -4.88 15.43 33.87
CA GLU A 41 -5.97 14.50 33.57
C GLU A 41 -5.48 13.27 32.80
N LEU A 42 -4.68 13.50 31.76
CA LEU A 42 -4.06 12.40 31.03
C LEU A 42 -3.05 11.62 31.90
N GLY A 43 -2.34 12.31 32.81
CA GLY A 43 -1.43 11.66 33.74
C GLY A 43 -2.14 10.65 34.64
N LYS A 44 -3.25 11.05 35.24
CA LYS A 44 -4.06 10.19 36.14
C LYS A 44 -4.48 8.90 35.42
N SER A 45 -4.86 8.95 34.14
CA SER A 45 -5.29 7.78 33.39
C SER A 45 -4.18 6.75 33.16
N ILE A 46 -2.92 7.13 33.32
CA ILE A 46 -1.72 6.25 33.21
C ILE A 46 -0.97 6.09 34.54
N GLY A 47 -1.59 6.48 35.65
CA GLY A 47 -1.00 6.35 36.99
C GLY A 47 0.11 7.36 37.31
N LEU A 48 0.11 8.52 36.67
CA LEU A 48 1.08 9.59 36.87
C LEU A 48 0.38 10.89 37.32
N ASP A 49 1.09 11.76 38.04
CA ASP A 49 0.59 13.10 38.36
C ASP A 49 0.36 13.94 37.08
N ARG A 50 1.23 13.77 36.10
CA ARG A 50 1.13 14.43 34.80
C ARG A 50 1.88 13.67 33.70
N ILE A 51 1.44 13.82 32.46
CA ILE A 51 2.14 13.29 31.29
C ILE A 51 3.44 14.06 31.01
N PRO A 52 4.41 13.45 30.28
CA PRO A 52 5.63 14.12 29.85
C PRO A 52 5.33 15.33 28.95
N GLU A 53 6.11 16.40 29.12
CA GLU A 53 6.09 17.54 28.22
C GLU A 53 6.54 17.16 26.81
N VAL A 54 6.07 17.91 25.78
CA VAL A 54 6.45 17.71 24.36
C VAL A 54 7.96 17.61 24.15
N LYS A 55 8.74 18.46 24.83
CA LYS A 55 10.22 18.46 24.73
C LYS A 55 10.79 17.12 25.24
N THR A 56 10.26 16.61 26.33
CA THR A 56 10.65 15.31 26.91
C THR A 56 10.27 14.17 25.98
N LEU A 57 9.02 14.16 25.48
CA LEU A 57 8.57 13.14 24.52
C LEU A 57 9.44 13.09 23.26
N ARG A 58 9.75 14.25 22.66
CA ARG A 58 10.65 14.32 21.49
C ARG A 58 12.02 13.71 21.79
N LYS A 59 12.58 13.97 22.98
CA LYS A 59 13.88 13.45 23.41
C LYS A 59 13.84 11.94 23.58
N LYS A 60 12.78 11.44 24.24
CA LYS A 60 12.56 10.01 24.46
C LYS A 60 12.28 9.25 23.15
N ILE A 61 11.43 9.79 22.28
CA ILE A 61 11.17 9.21 20.96
C ILE A 61 12.45 9.17 20.12
N ALA A 62 13.27 10.22 20.17
CA ALA A 62 14.56 10.21 19.49
C ALA A 62 15.48 9.11 19.98
N ALA A 63 15.49 8.82 21.29
CA ALA A 63 16.28 7.74 21.87
C ALA A 63 15.72 6.33 21.53
N LEU A 64 14.40 6.20 21.44
CA LEU A 64 13.70 4.93 21.15
C LEU A 64 13.66 4.59 19.65
N SER A 65 14.04 5.51 18.78
CA SER A 65 14.00 5.32 17.32
C SER A 65 15.40 5.35 16.69
N VAL A 66 16.41 4.92 17.42
CA VAL A 66 17.79 4.77 16.93
C VAL A 66 17.94 3.37 16.32
N ASP A 67 18.81 3.24 15.31
CA ASP A 67 19.25 1.96 14.74
C ASP A 67 18.11 1.03 14.27
N GLY A 68 17.02 1.60 13.73
CA GLY A 68 15.91 0.81 13.19
C GLY A 68 15.05 0.09 14.24
N GLN A 69 15.17 0.43 15.54
CA GLN A 69 14.42 -0.22 16.62
C GLN A 69 12.90 -0.15 16.41
N GLY A 70 12.38 0.92 15.83
CA GLY A 70 10.95 1.05 15.50
C GLY A 70 10.50 0.02 14.45
N GLU A 71 11.32 -0.25 13.46
CA GLU A 71 11.07 -1.26 12.43
C GLU A 71 11.12 -2.67 13.00
N GLN A 72 12.12 -2.97 13.81
CA GLN A 72 12.25 -4.26 14.48
C GLN A 72 11.04 -4.53 15.38
N TRP A 73 10.61 -3.54 16.16
CA TRP A 73 9.43 -3.66 17.00
C TRP A 73 8.17 -3.93 16.18
N LEU A 74 7.96 -3.20 15.09
CA LEU A 74 6.86 -3.48 14.19
C LEU A 74 6.96 -4.88 13.56
N GLY A 75 8.17 -5.38 13.33
CA GLY A 75 8.40 -6.75 12.87
C GLY A 75 7.90 -7.79 13.86
N TYR A 76 8.23 -7.65 15.14
CA TYR A 76 7.74 -8.54 16.18
C TYR A 76 6.22 -8.49 16.32
N LEU A 77 5.64 -7.30 16.33
CA LEU A 77 4.17 -7.13 16.41
C LEU A 77 3.45 -7.71 15.18
N SER A 78 3.97 -7.46 13.98
CA SER A 78 3.42 -8.00 12.74
C SER A 78 3.37 -9.53 12.77
N LYS A 79 4.48 -10.16 13.18
CA LYS A 79 4.57 -11.62 13.32
C LYS A 79 3.59 -12.15 14.37
N ASP A 80 3.50 -11.50 15.53
CA ASP A 80 2.58 -11.87 16.60
C ASP A 80 1.11 -11.76 16.13
N TRP A 81 0.74 -10.68 15.45
CA TRP A 81 -0.60 -10.51 14.90
C TRP A 81 -0.94 -11.56 13.84
N MET A 82 0.01 -11.92 12.96
CA MET A 82 -0.20 -12.98 11.97
C MET A 82 -0.32 -14.36 12.64
N GLN A 83 0.42 -14.61 13.72
CA GLN A 83 0.34 -15.86 14.48
C GLN A 83 -0.97 -15.96 15.26
N SER A 84 -1.44 -14.85 15.81
CA SER A 84 -2.70 -14.80 16.58
C SER A 84 -3.95 -14.95 15.70
N SER A 85 -3.86 -14.59 14.41
CA SER A 85 -4.96 -14.67 13.44
C SER A 85 -4.47 -15.17 12.07
N PRO A 86 -4.02 -16.44 11.99
CA PRO A 86 -3.36 -16.97 10.80
C PRO A 86 -4.30 -17.04 9.59
N GLU A 87 -5.60 -17.13 9.81
CA GLU A 87 -6.63 -17.10 8.75
C GLU A 87 -6.71 -15.75 8.02
N LEU A 88 -6.19 -14.66 8.62
CA LEU A 88 -6.07 -13.34 7.98
C LEU A 88 -4.77 -13.17 7.18
N ALA A 89 -3.77 -14.00 7.44
CA ALA A 89 -2.42 -13.90 6.89
C ALA A 89 -2.19 -14.74 5.62
N GLY A 90 -3.18 -14.83 4.74
CA GLY A 90 -3.06 -15.55 3.46
C GLY A 90 -3.24 -14.67 2.23
N VAL A 91 -3.89 -13.51 2.39
CA VAL A 91 -4.13 -12.52 1.34
C VAL A 91 -3.73 -11.15 1.85
N PHE A 92 -2.86 -10.46 1.11
CA PHE A 92 -2.32 -9.16 1.49
C PHE A 92 -2.69 -8.09 0.47
N TYR A 93 -3.31 -7.03 0.95
CA TYR A 93 -3.47 -5.80 0.19
C TYR A 93 -2.24 -4.93 0.36
N ILE A 94 -1.65 -4.49 -0.75
CA ILE A 94 -0.48 -3.61 -0.74
C ILE A 94 -0.79 -2.35 -1.52
N ASP A 95 -0.55 -1.20 -0.89
CA ASP A 95 -0.74 0.10 -1.53
C ASP A 95 0.28 1.13 -1.01
N GLY A 96 0.62 2.08 -1.86
CA GLY A 96 1.58 3.14 -1.55
C GLY A 96 0.90 4.43 -1.13
N HIS A 97 1.21 4.91 0.07
CA HIS A 97 0.70 6.18 0.58
C HIS A 97 1.79 7.27 0.56
N PRO A 98 1.70 8.29 -0.32
CA PRO A 98 2.66 9.37 -0.35
C PRO A 98 2.41 10.37 0.79
N ASN A 99 3.47 10.73 1.52
CA ASN A 99 3.47 11.73 2.59
C ASN A 99 4.11 13.02 2.09
N PRO A 100 3.34 14.08 1.83
CA PRO A 100 3.87 15.34 1.34
C PRO A 100 4.66 16.06 2.43
N PHE A 101 5.75 16.70 2.03
CA PHE A 101 6.58 17.53 2.87
C PHE A 101 6.40 19.00 2.51
N PHE A 102 5.97 19.80 3.47
CA PHE A 102 5.69 21.23 3.30
C PHE A 102 6.78 22.16 3.87
N GLY A 103 7.90 21.60 4.36
CA GLY A 103 9.02 22.37 4.89
C GLY A 103 9.79 23.15 3.82
N LYS A 104 10.31 24.33 4.18
CA LYS A 104 10.98 25.23 3.23
C LYS A 104 12.44 24.87 2.93
N ASN A 105 13.14 24.23 3.85
CA ASN A 105 14.60 24.17 3.85
C ASN A 105 15.20 22.85 3.34
N ASN A 106 14.43 21.93 2.77
CA ASN A 106 14.94 20.60 2.48
C ASN A 106 14.79 20.20 1.02
N LYS A 107 15.90 19.77 0.41
CA LYS A 107 15.90 19.15 -0.91
C LYS A 107 15.51 17.68 -0.75
N LEU A 108 14.21 17.37 -0.81
CA LEU A 108 13.69 16.00 -0.88
C LEU A 108 13.30 15.63 -2.31
N PRO A 109 13.26 14.35 -2.66
CA PRO A 109 12.78 13.92 -3.97
C PRO A 109 11.32 14.34 -4.17
N ARG A 110 10.97 14.70 -5.41
CA ARG A 110 9.61 15.05 -5.77
C ARG A 110 8.86 13.80 -6.23
N LYS A 111 7.66 13.61 -5.69
CA LYS A 111 6.71 12.58 -6.12
C LYS A 111 5.42 13.23 -6.59
N TYR A 112 4.81 12.69 -7.64
CA TYR A 112 3.47 13.10 -8.05
C TYR A 112 2.44 12.50 -7.11
N ILE A 113 1.66 13.36 -6.47
CA ILE A 113 0.58 12.96 -5.58
C ILE A 113 -0.74 13.12 -6.33
N SER A 114 -1.32 12.01 -6.76
CA SER A 114 -2.51 11.98 -7.63
C SER A 114 -3.73 12.68 -7.00
N ARG A 115 -3.95 12.51 -5.69
CA ARG A 115 -5.04 13.18 -4.95
C ARG A 115 -4.94 14.70 -4.95
N MET A 116 -3.71 15.26 -5.03
CA MET A 116 -3.45 16.70 -5.07
C MET A 116 -3.16 17.21 -6.48
N ARG A 117 -2.96 16.31 -7.45
CA ARG A 117 -2.53 16.60 -8.83
C ARG A 117 -1.26 17.45 -8.91
N LEU A 118 -0.38 17.33 -7.92
CA LEU A 118 0.85 18.11 -7.79
C LEU A 118 2.06 17.18 -7.58
N ALA A 119 3.22 17.61 -8.09
CA ALA A 119 4.49 16.99 -7.78
C ALA A 119 5.10 17.67 -6.56
N LEU A 120 4.93 17.07 -5.39
CA LEU A 120 5.43 17.57 -4.10
C LEU A 120 6.64 16.74 -3.64
N ARG A 121 7.45 17.35 -2.78
CA ARG A 121 8.51 16.65 -2.04
C ARG A 121 7.88 15.76 -0.97
N GLY A 122 8.48 14.61 -0.67
CA GLY A 122 7.94 13.73 0.35
C GLY A 122 8.52 12.32 0.33
N THR A 123 7.97 11.48 1.19
CA THR A 123 8.28 10.05 1.31
C THR A 123 7.08 9.22 0.83
N THR A 124 7.25 7.92 0.70
CA THR A 124 6.16 6.99 0.42
C THR A 124 6.20 5.86 1.44
N ASP A 125 5.06 5.59 2.07
CA ASP A 125 4.88 4.44 2.93
C ASP A 125 4.09 3.38 2.16
N TYR A 126 4.65 2.19 2.03
CA TYR A 126 3.99 1.02 1.44
C TYR A 126 3.38 0.20 2.57
N TRP A 127 2.07 0.12 2.59
CA TRP A 127 1.30 -0.52 3.63
C TRP A 127 0.89 -1.92 3.20
N VAL A 128 1.05 -2.88 4.12
CA VAL A 128 0.64 -4.27 3.95
C VAL A 128 -0.49 -4.56 4.93
N ASN A 129 -1.69 -4.76 4.38
CA ASN A 129 -2.92 -5.00 5.13
C ASN A 129 -3.41 -6.43 4.88
N ASP A 130 -4.13 -7.00 5.84
CA ASP A 130 -4.82 -8.27 5.71
C ASP A 130 -6.06 -8.19 4.79
N LYS A 131 -6.73 -9.33 4.61
CA LYS A 131 -7.92 -9.45 3.75
C LYS A 131 -9.13 -8.61 4.19
N ILE A 132 -9.15 -8.12 5.43
CA ILE A 132 -10.21 -7.25 5.97
C ILE A 132 -9.79 -5.79 6.10
N GLY A 133 -8.55 -5.46 5.68
CA GLY A 133 -8.03 -4.10 5.64
C GLY A 133 -7.27 -3.65 6.89
N GLN A 134 -7.00 -4.54 7.86
CA GLN A 134 -6.17 -4.20 9.01
C GLN A 134 -4.69 -4.26 8.64
N PRO A 135 -3.89 -3.26 9.03
CA PRO A 135 -2.48 -3.23 8.70
C PRO A 135 -1.67 -4.21 9.56
N PHE A 136 -0.76 -4.95 8.91
CA PHE A 136 0.29 -5.69 9.60
C PHE A 136 1.53 -4.84 9.77
N PHE A 137 1.99 -4.19 8.70
CA PHE A 137 3.16 -3.33 8.74
C PHE A 137 3.19 -2.33 7.58
N SER A 138 4.12 -1.40 7.66
CA SER A 138 4.45 -0.50 6.56
C SER A 138 5.95 -0.41 6.35
N ILE A 139 6.36 -0.10 5.13
CA ILE A 139 7.75 0.16 4.74
C ILE A 139 7.83 1.58 4.21
N SER A 140 8.61 2.43 4.87
CA SER A 140 8.81 3.81 4.47
C SER A 140 10.01 3.95 3.53
N LYS A 141 9.79 4.55 2.37
CA LYS A 141 10.85 4.85 1.39
C LYS A 141 10.97 6.35 1.19
N SER A 142 12.18 6.87 1.43
CA SER A 142 12.52 8.27 1.16
C SER A 142 12.68 8.52 -0.34
N VAL A 143 13.15 7.52 -1.05
CA VAL A 143 13.29 7.50 -2.50
C VAL A 143 12.26 6.55 -3.07
N ASP A 144 11.50 6.99 -4.07
CA ASP A 144 10.49 6.15 -4.71
C ASP A 144 11.13 5.21 -5.73
N GLU A 145 11.40 4.00 -5.30
CA GLU A 145 11.88 2.91 -6.15
C GLU A 145 10.78 2.31 -7.03
N GLY A 146 9.53 2.64 -6.74
CA GLY A 146 8.33 2.06 -7.33
C GLY A 146 7.84 0.80 -6.61
N MET A 147 6.51 0.62 -6.59
CA MET A 147 5.84 -0.45 -5.83
C MET A 147 6.37 -1.85 -6.15
N ILE A 148 6.61 -2.16 -7.41
CA ILE A 148 7.14 -3.48 -7.83
C ILE A 148 8.50 -3.77 -7.17
N SER A 149 9.39 -2.77 -7.12
CA SER A 149 10.72 -2.94 -6.50
C SER A 149 10.60 -3.20 -5.00
N VAL A 150 9.79 -2.40 -4.31
CA VAL A 150 9.56 -2.54 -2.85
C VAL A 150 8.89 -3.87 -2.52
N ILE A 151 7.91 -4.32 -3.32
CA ILE A 151 7.29 -5.63 -3.12
C ILE A 151 8.34 -6.74 -3.23
N LYS A 152 9.17 -6.72 -4.28
CA LYS A 152 10.16 -7.77 -4.53
C LYS A 152 11.28 -7.80 -3.51
N ASN A 153 11.79 -6.63 -3.14
CA ASN A 153 13.03 -6.52 -2.38
C ASN A 153 12.82 -6.45 -0.87
N ASP A 154 11.69 -5.91 -0.43
CA ASP A 154 11.43 -5.66 0.99
C ASP A 154 10.22 -6.47 1.50
N ILE A 155 9.06 -6.40 0.83
CA ILE A 155 7.82 -6.98 1.36
C ILE A 155 7.81 -8.50 1.24
N VAL A 156 8.11 -9.05 0.06
CA VAL A 156 8.07 -10.49 -0.20
C VAL A 156 9.07 -11.27 0.68
N PRO A 157 10.35 -10.85 0.80
CA PRO A 157 11.28 -11.51 1.70
C PRO A 157 10.80 -11.57 3.15
N ARG A 158 10.19 -10.49 3.62
CA ARG A 158 9.62 -10.39 4.96
C ARG A 158 8.40 -11.30 5.13
N LEU A 159 7.43 -11.26 4.22
CA LEU A 159 6.24 -12.12 4.29
C LEU A 159 6.58 -13.61 4.22
N LYS A 160 7.59 -14.00 3.47
CA LYS A 160 8.07 -15.39 3.45
C LYS A 160 8.54 -15.89 4.82
N GLN A 161 9.05 -15.00 5.66
CA GLN A 161 9.55 -15.32 7.00
C GLN A 161 8.45 -15.19 8.08
N GLU A 162 7.52 -14.26 7.91
CA GLU A 162 6.55 -13.90 8.96
C GLU A 162 5.20 -14.63 8.82
N VAL A 163 4.78 -15.00 7.61
CA VAL A 163 3.49 -15.71 7.40
C VAL A 163 3.52 -17.09 8.04
N PRO A 164 2.64 -17.36 9.04
CA PRO A 164 2.76 -18.55 9.88
C PRO A 164 2.34 -19.84 9.19
N ILE A 165 1.35 -19.77 8.30
CA ILE A 165 0.83 -20.94 7.59
C ILE A 165 1.20 -20.81 6.11
N GLN A 166 2.20 -21.57 5.70
CA GLN A 166 2.63 -21.69 4.31
C GLN A 166 2.71 -23.17 3.92
N PRO A 167 2.42 -23.49 2.65
CA PRO A 167 2.66 -24.86 2.16
C PRO A 167 4.13 -25.25 2.28
N GLU A 168 4.38 -26.50 2.60
CA GLU A 168 5.74 -27.05 2.68
C GLU A 168 6.43 -27.06 1.32
N ALA A 169 7.75 -27.07 1.33
CA ALA A 169 8.55 -27.08 0.10
C ALA A 169 8.21 -28.28 -0.80
N ALA A 170 7.93 -29.44 -0.24
CA ALA A 170 7.52 -30.64 -0.98
C ALA A 170 6.17 -30.44 -1.69
N GLN A 171 5.17 -29.88 -0.99
CA GLN A 171 3.86 -29.56 -1.57
C GLN A 171 3.96 -28.53 -2.70
N LEU A 172 4.79 -27.49 -2.50
CA LEU A 172 5.05 -26.48 -3.53
C LEU A 172 5.78 -27.06 -4.76
N ALA A 173 6.63 -28.07 -4.59
CA ALA A 173 7.31 -28.75 -5.69
C ALA A 173 6.34 -29.65 -6.49
N GLU A 174 5.42 -30.34 -5.80
CA GLU A 174 4.44 -31.23 -6.38
C GLU A 174 3.34 -30.50 -7.17
N ASP A 175 2.73 -29.47 -6.57
CA ASP A 175 1.68 -28.69 -7.22
C ASP A 175 2.14 -27.26 -7.54
N ARG A 176 2.36 -26.99 -8.82
CA ARG A 176 2.75 -25.65 -9.29
C ARG A 176 1.67 -24.57 -9.13
N ARG A 177 0.42 -24.94 -8.92
CA ARG A 177 -0.70 -24.01 -8.68
C ARG A 177 -0.87 -23.63 -7.21
N LEU A 178 -0.10 -24.27 -6.32
CA LEU A 178 -0.09 -23.94 -4.91
C LEU A 178 0.84 -22.76 -4.64
N HIS A 179 0.40 -21.82 -3.81
CA HIS A 179 1.12 -20.60 -3.48
C HIS A 179 1.29 -20.42 -1.96
N ARG A 180 2.36 -19.74 -1.57
CA ARG A 180 2.63 -19.39 -0.17
C ARG A 180 1.57 -18.44 0.39
N PHE A 181 1.25 -17.42 -0.38
CA PHE A 181 0.24 -16.39 -0.09
C PHE A 181 -0.12 -15.66 -1.39
N MET A 182 -1.09 -14.76 -1.28
CA MET A 182 -1.58 -13.96 -2.39
C MET A 182 -1.39 -12.46 -2.13
N ILE A 183 -0.92 -11.73 -3.13
CA ILE A 183 -0.79 -10.28 -3.12
C ILE A 183 -1.88 -9.68 -4.03
N VAL A 184 -2.61 -8.70 -3.49
CA VAL A 184 -3.66 -7.95 -4.18
C VAL A 184 -3.29 -6.47 -4.19
N CYS A 185 -3.14 -5.89 -5.37
CA CYS A 185 -2.75 -4.49 -5.53
C CYS A 185 -3.56 -3.80 -6.62
N ASP A 186 -3.41 -2.49 -6.70
CA ASP A 186 -3.92 -1.70 -7.81
C ASP A 186 -3.06 -1.88 -9.08
N ARG A 187 -3.50 -1.27 -10.18
CA ARG A 187 -2.86 -1.26 -11.50
C ARG A 187 -1.39 -0.84 -11.51
N GLU A 188 -0.88 -0.30 -10.40
CA GLU A 188 0.52 0.12 -10.31
C GLU A 188 1.50 -1.03 -10.48
N ILE A 189 1.12 -2.25 -10.05
CA ILE A 189 1.95 -3.47 -10.21
C ILE A 189 1.73 -4.19 -11.54
N TYR A 190 0.91 -3.67 -12.45
CA TYR A 190 0.64 -4.31 -13.72
C TYR A 190 1.91 -4.42 -14.57
N SER A 191 2.51 -5.60 -14.56
CA SER A 191 3.70 -5.97 -15.34
C SER A 191 3.74 -7.48 -15.49
N TYR A 192 3.82 -7.97 -16.74
CA TYR A 192 3.90 -9.41 -17.01
C TYR A 192 5.18 -10.04 -16.42
N ASP A 193 6.31 -9.31 -16.45
CA ASP A 193 7.54 -9.76 -15.79
C ASP A 193 7.34 -9.94 -14.29
N PHE A 194 6.62 -9.02 -13.63
CA PHE A 194 6.33 -9.14 -12.22
C PHE A 194 5.46 -10.36 -11.89
N PHE A 195 4.43 -10.65 -12.69
CA PHE A 195 3.62 -11.86 -12.52
C PHE A 195 4.45 -13.13 -12.64
N ILE A 196 5.36 -13.17 -13.62
CA ILE A 196 6.24 -14.33 -13.84
C ILE A 196 7.23 -14.48 -12.67
N ASP A 197 7.84 -13.39 -12.21
CA ASP A 197 8.75 -13.40 -11.06
C ASP A 197 8.04 -13.91 -9.79
N MET A 198 6.85 -13.42 -9.51
CA MET A 198 6.06 -13.86 -8.35
C MET A 198 5.60 -15.31 -8.46
N TRP A 199 5.27 -15.77 -9.67
CA TRP A 199 4.95 -17.17 -9.92
C TRP A 199 6.14 -18.09 -9.63
N GLU A 200 7.35 -17.70 -10.04
CA GLU A 200 8.59 -18.44 -9.73
C GLU A 200 8.85 -18.47 -8.21
N GLU A 201 8.52 -17.39 -7.49
CA GLU A 201 8.60 -17.29 -6.03
C GLU A 201 7.44 -18.00 -5.30
N ARG A 202 6.51 -18.63 -6.04
CA ARG A 202 5.33 -19.31 -5.50
C ARG A 202 4.39 -18.38 -4.74
N ILE A 203 4.17 -17.18 -5.29
CA ILE A 203 3.29 -16.14 -4.76
C ILE A 203 2.23 -15.85 -5.81
N ALA A 204 0.96 -15.89 -5.39
CA ALA A 204 -0.14 -15.48 -6.26
C ALA A 204 -0.28 -13.96 -6.28
N VAL A 205 -0.61 -13.42 -7.46
CA VAL A 205 -0.82 -11.99 -7.66
C VAL A 205 -2.18 -11.76 -8.29
N SER A 206 -2.89 -10.71 -7.84
CA SER A 206 -4.09 -10.19 -8.50
C SER A 206 -4.02 -8.68 -8.64
N THR A 207 -4.40 -8.18 -9.81
CA THR A 207 -4.52 -6.74 -10.10
C THR A 207 -5.51 -6.48 -11.23
N TYR A 208 -5.92 -5.22 -11.41
CA TYR A 208 -6.72 -4.82 -12.56
C TYR A 208 -5.88 -4.79 -13.84
N ASN A 209 -6.44 -5.27 -14.95
CA ASN A 209 -5.84 -5.17 -16.27
C ASN A 209 -5.84 -3.71 -16.77
N LYS A 210 -4.74 -3.28 -17.41
CA LYS A 210 -4.59 -1.89 -17.89
C LYS A 210 -5.07 -1.65 -19.32
N TYR A 211 -4.97 -2.63 -20.18
CA TYR A 211 -5.07 -2.44 -21.63
C TYR A 211 -6.14 -3.34 -22.25
N VAL A 212 -7.35 -3.27 -21.66
CA VAL A 212 -8.50 -4.01 -22.19
C VAL A 212 -9.04 -3.25 -23.39
N THR A 213 -8.96 -3.84 -24.57
CA THR A 213 -9.42 -3.24 -25.84
C THR A 213 -10.62 -3.96 -26.43
N ASP A 214 -10.86 -5.20 -26.02
CA ASP A 214 -11.95 -6.07 -26.48
C ASP A 214 -13.09 -6.13 -25.46
N LYS A 215 -14.26 -6.50 -25.93
CA LYS A 215 -15.41 -6.87 -25.09
C LYS A 215 -15.69 -8.35 -25.24
N TRP A 216 -16.08 -9.00 -24.15
CA TRP A 216 -16.56 -10.39 -24.17
C TRP A 216 -18.09 -10.37 -24.32
N ASP A 217 -18.62 -11.43 -24.91
CA ASP A 217 -20.06 -11.58 -25.08
C ASP A 217 -20.75 -11.66 -23.70
N GLU A 218 -21.87 -10.98 -23.58
CA GLU A 218 -22.60 -10.91 -22.31
C GLU A 218 -23.12 -12.27 -21.86
N GLU A 219 -23.33 -13.21 -22.76
CA GLU A 219 -23.74 -14.59 -22.49
C GLU A 219 -22.69 -15.42 -21.73
N GLU A 220 -21.39 -15.01 -21.79
CA GLU A 220 -20.33 -15.66 -21.03
C GLU A 220 -20.41 -15.36 -19.53
N PHE A 221 -21.09 -14.27 -19.16
CA PHE A 221 -21.13 -13.82 -17.77
C PHE A 221 -22.23 -14.57 -17.00
N LYS A 222 -21.79 -15.25 -15.93
CA LYS A 222 -22.67 -15.94 -14.99
C LYS A 222 -22.83 -15.15 -13.71
N GLU A 223 -23.94 -15.33 -13.03
CA GLU A 223 -24.21 -14.71 -11.74
C GLU A 223 -23.49 -15.47 -10.62
N TYR A 224 -22.82 -14.73 -9.75
CA TYR A 224 -22.13 -15.23 -8.58
C TYR A 224 -22.52 -14.41 -7.37
N GLU A 225 -22.75 -15.08 -6.26
CA GLU A 225 -22.90 -14.42 -4.98
C GLU A 225 -21.53 -14.17 -4.37
N ILE A 226 -21.29 -12.93 -3.94
CA ILE A 226 -20.08 -12.54 -3.21
C ILE A 226 -20.51 -11.91 -1.88
N GLU A 227 -19.82 -12.28 -0.82
CA GLU A 227 -19.98 -11.66 0.48
C GLU A 227 -19.18 -10.35 0.52
N THR A 228 -19.84 -9.27 0.91
CA THR A 228 -19.19 -7.97 1.13
C THR A 228 -18.64 -7.88 2.55
N GLN A 229 -17.71 -6.95 2.81
CA GLN A 229 -17.08 -6.81 4.14
C GLN A 229 -18.03 -6.47 5.28
N ASP A 230 -19.21 -5.94 4.98
CA ASP A 230 -20.28 -5.68 5.93
C ASP A 230 -21.21 -6.89 6.15
N GLY A 231 -20.81 -8.08 5.65
CA GLY A 231 -21.54 -9.34 5.81
C GLY A 231 -22.79 -9.47 4.93
N LYS A 232 -22.98 -8.58 3.94
CA LYS A 232 -24.08 -8.66 2.99
C LYS A 232 -23.70 -9.44 1.76
N THR A 233 -24.61 -10.22 1.24
CA THR A 233 -24.45 -10.90 -0.04
C THR A 233 -24.84 -9.97 -1.19
N LYS A 234 -24.00 -9.92 -2.22
CA LYS A 234 -24.25 -9.18 -3.46
C LYS A 234 -24.07 -10.09 -4.66
N THR A 235 -25.05 -10.09 -5.55
CA THR A 235 -24.94 -10.78 -6.84
C THR A 235 -24.13 -9.94 -7.82
N VAL A 236 -23.16 -10.57 -8.50
CA VAL A 236 -22.32 -9.95 -9.53
C VAL A 236 -22.22 -10.87 -10.73
N LYS A 237 -22.15 -10.30 -11.93
CA LYS A 237 -21.93 -11.05 -13.18
C LYS A 237 -20.45 -11.13 -13.47
N LEU A 238 -19.88 -12.33 -13.49
CA LEU A 238 -18.48 -12.59 -13.75
C LEU A 238 -18.30 -13.59 -14.90
N ALA A 239 -17.24 -13.41 -15.67
CA ALA A 239 -16.78 -14.36 -16.67
C ALA A 239 -15.25 -14.57 -16.51
N GLU A 240 -14.74 -15.70 -16.99
CA GLU A 240 -13.34 -16.10 -16.85
C GLU A 240 -12.80 -16.67 -18.15
N ARG A 241 -11.57 -16.28 -18.50
CA ARG A 241 -10.76 -16.90 -19.55
C ARG A 241 -9.32 -17.11 -19.06
N ILE A 242 -8.66 -18.10 -19.61
CA ILE A 242 -7.22 -18.31 -19.39
C ILE A 242 -6.48 -17.67 -20.55
N ILE A 243 -5.53 -16.78 -20.24
CA ILE A 243 -4.75 -16.04 -21.22
C ILE A 243 -3.26 -16.28 -21.02
N LEU A 244 -2.49 -16.26 -22.11
CA LEU A 244 -1.03 -16.33 -22.07
C LEU A 244 -0.46 -14.92 -22.01
N ILE A 245 0.37 -14.64 -21.00
CA ILE A 245 1.14 -13.41 -20.90
C ILE A 245 2.60 -13.65 -21.22
N GLU A 246 3.25 -12.70 -21.91
CA GLU A 246 4.64 -12.79 -22.32
C GLU A 246 5.45 -11.66 -21.67
N GLY A 247 6.42 -12.03 -20.85
CA GLY A 247 7.41 -11.13 -20.29
C GLY A 247 8.51 -10.80 -21.29
N LYS A 248 9.47 -9.98 -20.84
CA LYS A 248 10.65 -9.65 -21.62
C LYS A 248 11.50 -10.88 -21.89
N GLU A 249 12.27 -10.83 -22.97
CA GLU A 249 13.27 -11.85 -23.26
C GLU A 249 14.30 -11.93 -22.13
N SER A 250 14.48 -13.09 -21.53
CA SER A 250 15.58 -13.32 -20.61
C SER A 250 16.76 -13.92 -21.37
N GLU A 251 17.94 -13.34 -21.20
CA GLU A 251 19.20 -14.01 -21.57
C GLU A 251 19.47 -15.14 -20.56
N LYS A 252 18.77 -16.26 -20.67
CA LYS A 252 19.28 -17.47 -20.05
C LYS A 252 20.46 -17.94 -20.91
N LEU A 253 21.65 -17.89 -20.33
CA LEU A 253 22.77 -18.71 -20.80
C LEU A 253 22.30 -20.18 -20.77
N LEU A 254 21.75 -20.64 -21.89
CA LEU A 254 21.62 -22.05 -22.09
C LEU A 254 23.05 -22.61 -22.07
N GLN A 255 23.29 -23.57 -21.17
CA GLN A 255 24.40 -24.50 -21.32
C GLN A 255 24.13 -25.31 -22.63
N SER A 256 24.21 -24.61 -23.75
CA SER A 256 24.13 -25.24 -25.04
C SER A 256 25.51 -25.76 -25.37
N GLN A 257 25.60 -27.07 -25.65
CA GLN A 257 26.76 -27.64 -26.26
C GLN A 257 27.21 -26.74 -27.43
N PRO A 258 28.49 -26.40 -27.53
CA PRO A 258 28.99 -25.62 -28.66
C PRO A 258 28.68 -26.37 -29.94
N TYR A 259 27.93 -25.77 -30.86
CA TYR A 259 27.75 -26.36 -32.17
C TYR A 259 28.96 -26.02 -33.05
N ILE A 260 29.47 -27.03 -33.74
CA ILE A 260 30.56 -26.91 -34.71
C ILE A 260 29.92 -26.73 -36.09
N ARG A 261 30.19 -25.62 -36.74
CA ARG A 261 29.77 -25.39 -38.13
C ARG A 261 30.99 -25.34 -39.03
N PHE A 262 31.07 -26.29 -39.98
CA PHE A 262 32.06 -26.23 -41.05
C PHE A 262 31.58 -25.21 -42.09
N ILE A 263 32.39 -24.21 -42.39
CA ILE A 263 32.13 -23.24 -43.45
C ILE A 263 33.23 -23.39 -44.49
N GLU A 264 32.87 -23.72 -45.71
CA GLU A 264 33.79 -23.64 -46.84
C GLU A 264 34.04 -22.18 -47.19
N THR A 265 35.29 -21.77 -47.14
CA THR A 265 35.74 -20.44 -47.58
C THR A 265 36.70 -20.58 -48.72
N GLN A 266 36.96 -19.51 -49.50
CA GLN A 266 37.92 -19.49 -50.59
C GLN A 266 39.37 -19.85 -50.14
N LYS A 267 39.64 -19.95 -48.82
CA LYS A 267 40.93 -20.34 -48.20
C LYS A 267 40.86 -21.75 -47.57
N GLY A 268 39.85 -22.56 -47.89
CA GLY A 268 39.65 -23.89 -47.32
C GLY A 268 38.64 -23.94 -46.16
N PRO A 269 38.28 -25.15 -45.67
CA PRO A 269 37.27 -25.34 -44.64
C PRO A 269 37.73 -24.75 -43.31
N GLN A 270 36.92 -23.83 -42.76
CA GLN A 270 37.14 -23.24 -41.44
C GLN A 270 36.06 -23.73 -40.46
N VAL A 271 36.50 -24.02 -39.23
CA VAL A 271 35.62 -24.43 -38.14
C VAL A 271 35.23 -23.17 -37.34
N LYS A 272 33.96 -22.77 -37.40
CA LYS A 272 33.42 -21.78 -36.48
C LYS A 272 32.70 -22.47 -35.33
N VAL A 273 33.20 -22.23 -34.11
CA VAL A 273 32.53 -22.60 -32.88
C VAL A 273 31.63 -21.43 -32.48
N GLY A 274 30.33 -21.64 -32.58
CA GLY A 274 29.35 -20.63 -32.20
C GLY A 274 28.52 -21.08 -31.00
N ARG A 275 28.21 -20.18 -30.10
CA ARG A 275 27.18 -20.39 -29.07
C ARG A 275 25.87 -19.77 -29.55
N LYS A 276 24.84 -20.59 -29.74
CA LYS A 276 23.51 -20.05 -30.02
C LYS A 276 22.92 -19.45 -28.74
N HIS A 277 22.82 -18.14 -28.70
CA HIS A 277 21.95 -17.47 -27.73
C HIS A 277 20.51 -17.59 -28.25
N SER A 278 19.73 -18.48 -27.66
CA SER A 278 18.29 -18.47 -27.92
C SER A 278 17.63 -17.56 -26.91
N LYS A 279 17.18 -16.42 -27.38
CA LYS A 279 16.31 -15.52 -26.60
C LYS A 279 14.95 -16.18 -26.51
N LYS A 280 14.63 -16.77 -25.37
CA LYS A 280 13.30 -17.36 -25.11
C LYS A 280 12.50 -16.37 -24.28
N LYS A 281 11.35 -15.96 -24.80
CA LYS A 281 10.40 -15.16 -24.04
C LYS A 281 9.92 -15.95 -22.82
N ARG A 282 9.86 -15.30 -21.67
CA ARG A 282 9.25 -15.86 -20.46
C ARG A 282 7.73 -15.81 -20.64
N GLN A 283 7.06 -16.91 -20.43
CA GLN A 283 5.61 -17.04 -20.64
C GLN A 283 4.93 -17.58 -19.39
N LEU A 284 3.74 -17.11 -19.12
CA LEU A 284 2.89 -17.59 -18.03
C LEU A 284 1.43 -17.57 -18.46
N TRP A 285 0.73 -18.68 -18.22
CA TRP A 285 -0.73 -18.69 -18.29
C TRP A 285 -1.29 -18.04 -17.03
N VAL A 286 -2.28 -17.18 -17.17
CA VAL A 286 -2.98 -16.50 -16.07
C VAL A 286 -4.47 -16.52 -16.32
N ARG A 287 -5.24 -16.31 -15.25
CA ARG A 287 -6.70 -16.16 -15.33
C ARG A 287 -7.03 -14.69 -15.52
N GLU A 288 -7.82 -14.37 -16.55
CA GLU A 288 -8.49 -13.09 -16.69
C GLU A 288 -9.94 -13.26 -16.26
N ILE A 289 -10.38 -12.47 -15.29
CA ILE A 289 -11.74 -12.45 -14.77
C ILE A 289 -12.33 -11.09 -15.08
N ARG A 290 -13.49 -11.07 -15.73
CA ARG A 290 -14.20 -9.81 -16.01
C ARG A 290 -15.49 -9.73 -15.22
N LYS A 291 -15.76 -8.53 -14.69
CA LYS A 291 -17.04 -8.16 -14.09
C LYS A 291 -17.83 -7.31 -15.08
N LEU A 292 -19.07 -7.71 -15.35
CA LEU A 292 -20.02 -6.94 -16.13
C LEU A 292 -20.87 -6.08 -15.20
N THR A 293 -20.93 -4.78 -15.46
CA THR A 293 -21.83 -3.85 -14.75
C THR A 293 -23.15 -3.72 -15.51
N GLU A 294 -24.19 -3.20 -14.85
CA GLU A 294 -25.50 -2.93 -15.45
C GLU A 294 -25.43 -1.99 -16.65
N SER A 295 -24.41 -1.11 -16.69
CA SER A 295 -24.16 -0.21 -17.82
C SER A 295 -23.40 -0.87 -18.98
N GLY A 296 -23.15 -2.17 -18.97
CA GLY A 296 -22.38 -2.90 -20.00
C GLY A 296 -20.87 -2.66 -19.94
N HIS A 297 -20.34 -2.02 -18.88
CA HIS A 297 -18.90 -1.85 -18.69
C HIS A 297 -18.29 -3.13 -18.14
N GLN A 298 -17.15 -3.55 -18.72
CA GLN A 298 -16.41 -4.73 -18.31
C GLN A 298 -15.12 -4.33 -17.60
N THR A 299 -15.01 -4.68 -16.31
CA THR A 299 -13.78 -4.47 -15.52
C THR A 299 -12.98 -5.76 -15.50
N SER A 300 -11.76 -5.73 -16.04
CA SER A 300 -10.89 -6.90 -16.12
C SER A 300 -9.91 -6.97 -14.95
N ILE A 301 -9.77 -8.16 -14.39
CA ILE A 301 -8.83 -8.56 -13.34
C ILE A 301 -7.93 -9.63 -13.92
N ILE A 302 -6.62 -9.56 -13.68
CA ILE A 302 -5.65 -10.62 -13.97
C ILE A 302 -5.16 -11.22 -12.66
N THR A 303 -5.13 -12.56 -12.60
CA THR A 303 -4.62 -13.28 -11.45
C THR A 303 -3.81 -14.52 -11.83
N SER A 304 -2.77 -14.81 -11.07
CA SER A 304 -2.02 -16.08 -11.13
C SER A 304 -2.51 -17.12 -10.12
N ASN A 305 -3.58 -16.84 -9.37
CA ASN A 305 -4.16 -17.80 -8.43
C ASN A 305 -5.14 -18.75 -9.14
N TYR A 306 -4.81 -20.05 -9.13
CA TYR A 306 -5.65 -21.11 -9.75
C TYR A 306 -6.49 -21.90 -8.74
N LYS A 307 -6.24 -21.75 -7.44
CA LYS A 307 -6.93 -22.51 -6.38
C LYS A 307 -8.21 -21.86 -5.89
N LEU A 308 -8.27 -20.52 -5.92
CA LEU A 308 -9.45 -19.79 -5.46
C LEU A 308 -10.53 -19.76 -6.54
N SER A 309 -11.80 -19.78 -6.10
CA SER A 309 -12.95 -19.59 -6.98
C SER A 309 -12.95 -18.20 -7.61
N ILE A 310 -13.65 -18.06 -8.73
CA ILE A 310 -13.83 -16.78 -9.42
C ILE A 310 -14.51 -15.73 -8.50
N SER A 311 -15.48 -16.18 -7.69
CA SER A 311 -16.19 -15.34 -6.73
C SER A 311 -15.26 -14.80 -5.64
N LEU A 312 -14.37 -15.64 -5.07
CA LEU A 312 -13.41 -15.22 -4.04
C LEU A 312 -12.37 -14.23 -4.60
N ILE A 313 -11.84 -14.46 -5.80
CA ILE A 313 -10.92 -13.52 -6.44
C ILE A 313 -11.61 -12.19 -6.71
N GLY A 314 -12.85 -12.24 -7.22
CA GLY A 314 -13.68 -11.04 -7.40
C GLY A 314 -13.90 -10.31 -6.08
N MET A 315 -14.27 -11.03 -5.03
CA MET A 315 -14.47 -10.48 -3.68
C MET A 315 -13.20 -9.76 -3.19
N TYR A 316 -12.03 -10.39 -3.24
CA TYR A 316 -10.79 -9.75 -2.79
C TYR A 316 -10.44 -8.50 -3.61
N MET A 317 -10.62 -8.53 -4.94
CA MET A 317 -10.36 -7.35 -5.77
C MET A 317 -11.34 -6.20 -5.50
N PHE A 318 -12.63 -6.51 -5.26
CA PHE A 318 -13.62 -5.48 -4.94
C PHE A 318 -13.51 -5.00 -3.49
N ALA A 319 -13.04 -5.84 -2.57
CA ALA A 319 -12.77 -5.49 -1.18
C ALA A 319 -11.53 -4.59 -1.00
N ARG A 320 -10.72 -4.36 -2.04
CA ARG A 320 -9.53 -3.48 -1.98
C ARG A 320 -9.85 -2.06 -1.45
N TRP A 321 -11.08 -1.60 -1.60
CA TRP A 321 -11.58 -0.35 -1.00
C TRP A 321 -11.41 -0.27 0.51
N CYS A 322 -11.28 -1.40 1.21
CA CYS A 322 -10.98 -1.40 2.64
C CYS A 322 -9.66 -0.70 2.95
N GLN A 323 -8.67 -0.83 2.09
CA GLN A 323 -7.38 -0.18 2.25
C GLN A 323 -7.48 1.34 2.01
N GLU A 324 -8.27 1.79 1.04
CA GLU A 324 -8.55 3.22 0.84
C GLU A 324 -9.31 3.81 2.03
N ASN A 325 -10.29 3.08 2.59
CA ASN A 325 -11.00 3.46 3.79
C ASN A 325 -10.05 3.53 5.01
N PHE A 326 -9.13 2.56 5.13
CA PHE A 326 -8.07 2.58 6.14
C PHE A 326 -7.24 3.85 6.04
N PHE A 327 -6.70 4.21 4.87
CA PHE A 327 -5.93 5.43 4.71
C PHE A 327 -6.73 6.68 5.06
N LYS A 328 -7.96 6.78 4.59
CA LYS A 328 -8.85 7.90 4.91
C LYS A 328 -9.05 8.02 6.42
N TYR A 329 -9.34 6.90 7.08
CA TYR A 329 -9.55 6.85 8.53
C TYR A 329 -8.28 7.25 9.29
N MET A 330 -7.13 6.69 8.93
CA MET A 330 -5.86 6.95 9.57
C MET A 330 -5.37 8.40 9.38
N MET A 331 -5.57 8.98 8.21
CA MET A 331 -5.29 10.41 7.99
C MET A 331 -6.19 11.30 8.83
N GLN A 332 -7.50 11.00 8.84
CA GLN A 332 -8.49 11.82 9.53
C GLN A 332 -8.36 11.74 11.05
N ASN A 333 -8.02 10.58 11.60
CA ASN A 333 -8.03 10.33 13.03
C ASN A 333 -6.64 10.31 13.67
N PHE A 334 -5.63 9.80 12.95
CA PHE A 334 -4.29 9.58 13.52
C PHE A 334 -3.18 10.40 12.85
N GLY A 335 -3.45 11.06 11.71
CA GLY A 335 -2.46 11.87 10.99
C GLY A 335 -1.24 11.06 10.54
N ILE A 336 -1.46 9.90 9.87
CA ILE A 336 -0.35 9.06 9.37
C ILE A 336 0.47 9.74 8.27
N ASP A 337 -0.09 10.74 7.61
CA ASP A 337 0.55 11.56 6.59
C ASP A 337 1.47 12.65 7.16
N PHE A 338 1.53 12.82 8.48
CA PHE A 338 2.42 13.79 9.11
C PHE A 338 3.85 13.25 9.22
N LEU A 339 4.81 14.00 8.68
CA LEU A 339 6.23 13.74 8.91
C LEU A 339 6.64 14.23 10.30
N ILE A 340 7.29 13.36 11.07
CA ILE A 340 7.62 13.60 12.49
C ILE A 340 9.05 14.11 12.65
N SER A 341 9.90 13.87 11.64
CA SER A 341 11.31 14.27 11.68
C SER A 341 11.65 15.18 10.51
N TYR A 342 12.47 16.18 10.81
CA TYR A 342 13.12 17.05 9.81
C TYR A 342 14.61 16.73 9.65
N PHE A 343 15.09 15.65 10.29
CA PHE A 343 16.48 15.20 10.15
C PHE A 343 16.67 14.46 8.84
N HIS A 344 17.88 14.58 8.29
CA HIS A 344 18.25 14.01 7.01
C HIS A 344 19.37 13.02 7.20
N THR A 345 19.35 11.99 6.36
CA THR A 345 20.46 11.07 6.13
C THR A 345 20.97 11.26 4.71
N ASP A 346 22.23 11.01 4.50
CA ASP A 346 22.78 10.93 3.17
C ASP A 346 22.24 9.68 2.47
N ILE A 347 22.17 9.74 1.16
CA ILE A 347 21.70 8.62 0.33
C ILE A 347 22.91 7.85 -0.13
N ASP A 348 22.83 6.53 -0.12
CA ASP A 348 23.87 5.66 -0.62
C ASP A 348 24.16 5.96 -2.11
N ASP A 349 25.41 6.11 -2.47
CA ASP A 349 25.88 6.43 -3.81
C ASP A 349 25.45 5.41 -4.86
N THR A 350 25.20 4.16 -4.45
CA THR A 350 24.74 3.07 -5.32
C THR A 350 23.23 3.06 -5.55
N THR A 351 22.46 3.90 -4.84
CA THR A 351 21.00 3.97 -4.98
C THR A 351 20.59 4.34 -6.40
N GLU A 352 19.89 3.45 -7.08
CA GLU A 352 19.41 3.67 -8.45
C GLU A 352 18.23 4.64 -8.51
N LEU A 353 18.37 5.69 -9.30
CA LEU A 353 17.36 6.74 -9.50
C LEU A 353 17.02 6.94 -10.97
N VAL A 354 15.82 7.46 -11.21
CA VAL A 354 15.42 7.80 -12.59
C VAL A 354 16.28 8.97 -13.08
N ASN A 355 17.01 8.73 -14.16
CA ASN A 355 17.86 9.74 -14.82
C ASN A 355 17.04 11.00 -15.20
N PRO A 356 17.45 12.19 -14.73
CA PRO A 356 16.75 13.44 -15.03
C PRO A 356 16.63 13.72 -16.54
N GLN A 357 17.68 13.42 -17.30
CA GLN A 357 17.70 13.58 -18.76
C GLN A 357 16.66 12.66 -19.42
N TRP A 358 16.60 11.39 -19.00
CA TRP A 358 15.58 10.46 -19.47
C TRP A 358 14.17 10.96 -19.12
N ARG A 359 13.98 11.49 -17.92
CA ARG A 359 12.68 12.05 -17.45
C ARG A 359 12.24 13.24 -18.30
N ALA A 360 13.19 14.13 -18.65
CA ALA A 360 12.89 15.28 -19.51
C ALA A 360 12.44 14.84 -20.90
N LEU A 361 13.16 13.89 -21.51
CA LEU A 361 12.79 13.33 -22.82
C LEU A 361 11.45 12.55 -22.75
N ASP A 362 11.19 11.81 -21.70
CA ASP A 362 9.91 11.09 -21.52
C ASP A 362 8.73 12.07 -21.44
N LYS A 363 8.92 13.21 -20.74
CA LYS A 363 7.92 14.29 -20.71
C LYS A 363 7.65 14.86 -22.09
N GLN A 364 8.68 15.09 -22.90
CA GLN A 364 8.54 15.56 -24.28
C GLN A 364 7.80 14.54 -25.14
N VAL A 365 8.20 13.26 -25.09
CA VAL A 365 7.54 12.16 -25.80
C VAL A 365 6.05 12.07 -25.45
N ARG A 366 5.70 12.19 -24.17
CA ARG A 366 4.28 12.17 -23.73
C ARG A 366 3.51 13.39 -24.26
N SER A 367 4.11 14.58 -24.23
CA SER A 367 3.51 15.80 -24.73
C SER A 367 3.24 15.72 -26.24
N LEU A 368 4.23 15.27 -27.01
CA LEU A 368 4.10 15.09 -28.46
C LEU A 368 3.07 14.02 -28.82
N ASN A 369 3.04 12.89 -28.10
CA ASN A 369 1.99 11.88 -28.25
C ASN A 369 0.60 12.46 -28.03
N ALA A 370 0.40 13.26 -26.98
CA ALA A 370 -0.90 13.86 -26.67
C ALA A 370 -1.33 14.86 -27.78
N LYS A 371 -0.38 15.67 -28.31
CA LYS A 371 -0.64 16.57 -29.44
C LYS A 371 -1.03 15.78 -30.69
N LEU A 372 -0.25 14.74 -31.03
CA LEU A 372 -0.50 13.88 -32.17
C LEU A 372 -1.87 13.19 -32.11
N GLN A 373 -2.27 12.70 -30.96
CA GLN A 373 -3.60 12.09 -30.76
C GLN A 373 -4.72 13.11 -30.97
N LYS A 374 -4.56 14.35 -30.50
CA LYS A 374 -5.54 15.43 -30.74
C LYS A 374 -5.66 15.78 -32.24
N LEU A 375 -4.53 15.83 -32.97
CA LEU A 375 -4.55 16.11 -34.41
C LEU A 375 -5.20 14.96 -35.17
N ARG A 376 -4.91 13.71 -34.81
CA ARG A 376 -5.56 12.53 -35.41
C ARG A 376 -7.06 12.50 -35.15
N ALA A 377 -7.51 12.86 -33.92
CA ALA A 377 -8.93 12.98 -33.63
C ALA A 377 -9.61 14.04 -34.53
N LYS A 378 -9.02 15.24 -34.63
CA LYS A 378 -9.53 16.30 -35.51
C LYS A 378 -9.55 15.88 -36.99
N PHE A 379 -8.54 15.15 -37.45
CA PHE A 379 -8.49 14.62 -38.82
C PHE A 379 -9.59 13.57 -39.05
N ALA A 380 -9.84 12.69 -38.07
CA ALA A 380 -10.93 11.72 -38.13
C ALA A 380 -12.31 12.41 -38.13
N GLU A 381 -12.53 13.42 -37.28
CA GLU A 381 -13.74 14.23 -37.25
C GLU A 381 -14.00 14.88 -38.63
N LEU A 382 -12.95 15.45 -39.22
CA LEU A 382 -13.04 16.08 -40.55
C LEU A 382 -13.44 15.08 -41.66
N ILE A 383 -12.97 13.82 -41.57
CA ILE A 383 -13.33 12.75 -42.54
C ILE A 383 -14.78 12.28 -42.34
N LEU A 384 -15.30 12.34 -41.12
CA LEU A 384 -16.67 11.92 -40.79
C LEU A 384 -17.72 13.01 -41.05
N GLU A 385 -17.32 14.26 -41.32
CA GLU A 385 -18.22 15.31 -41.82
C GLU A 385 -18.76 14.89 -43.20
N GLY A 386 -20.04 14.56 -43.28
CA GLY A 386 -20.72 13.98 -44.44
C GLY A 386 -20.61 14.78 -45.77
N GLU A 387 -21.64 14.84 -46.61
CA GLU A 387 -21.62 15.54 -47.92
C GLU A 387 -21.23 17.00 -47.78
N ILE A 388 -20.11 17.38 -48.41
CA ILE A 388 -19.54 18.72 -48.38
C ILE A 388 -20.08 19.51 -49.57
N GLN A 389 -20.72 20.66 -49.34
CA GLN A 389 -21.16 21.58 -50.36
C GLN A 389 -19.99 22.06 -51.25
N GLU A 390 -20.17 22.13 -52.58
CA GLU A 390 -19.11 22.53 -53.53
C GLU A 390 -18.40 23.82 -53.14
N THR A 391 -19.11 24.80 -52.61
CA THR A 391 -18.57 26.10 -52.16
C THR A 391 -17.61 26.02 -50.99
N LYS A 392 -17.57 24.90 -50.27
CA LYS A 392 -16.69 24.65 -49.10
C LYS A 392 -15.57 23.64 -49.39
N MET A 393 -15.52 23.08 -50.60
CA MET A 393 -14.62 21.99 -50.96
C MET A 393 -13.13 22.41 -50.91
N GLU A 394 -12.76 23.61 -51.34
CA GLU A 394 -11.38 24.12 -51.28
C GLU A 394 -10.93 24.26 -49.82
N LYS A 395 -11.71 24.90 -48.97
CA LYS A 395 -11.40 25.04 -47.53
C LYS A 395 -11.26 23.70 -46.82
N TYR A 396 -12.05 22.71 -47.24
CA TYR A 396 -11.95 21.35 -46.71
C TYR A 396 -10.63 20.69 -47.10
N LYS A 397 -10.23 20.80 -48.38
CA LYS A 397 -8.98 20.26 -48.91
C LYS A 397 -7.79 20.90 -48.21
N ASP A 398 -7.78 22.22 -48.06
CA ASP A 398 -6.71 22.95 -47.38
C ASP A 398 -6.57 22.52 -45.91
N LYS A 399 -7.69 22.47 -45.18
CA LYS A 399 -7.70 22.05 -43.79
C LYS A 399 -7.25 20.60 -43.60
N LYS A 400 -7.64 19.71 -44.52
CA LYS A 400 -7.23 18.32 -44.53
C LYS A 400 -5.74 18.18 -44.82
N SER A 401 -5.21 18.90 -45.82
CA SER A 401 -3.79 18.92 -46.16
C SER A 401 -2.95 19.45 -45.01
N GLN A 402 -3.36 20.57 -44.40
CA GLN A 402 -2.66 21.15 -43.25
C GLN A 402 -2.61 20.19 -42.05
N LEU A 403 -3.72 19.54 -41.72
CA LEU A 403 -3.75 18.56 -40.63
C LEU A 403 -2.87 17.34 -40.94
N GLN A 404 -2.79 16.90 -42.17
CA GLN A 404 -1.96 15.78 -42.60
C GLN A 404 -0.47 16.14 -42.54
N GLU A 405 -0.10 17.35 -42.89
CA GLU A 405 1.25 17.88 -42.78
C GLU A 405 1.66 17.98 -41.29
N ASP A 406 0.82 18.60 -40.47
CA ASP A 406 1.05 18.70 -39.01
C ASP A 406 1.23 17.33 -38.38
N ILE A 407 0.39 16.33 -38.71
CA ILE A 407 0.50 14.96 -38.22
C ILE A 407 1.87 14.36 -38.59
N SER A 408 2.31 14.58 -39.85
CA SER A 408 3.60 14.07 -40.34
C SER A 408 4.77 14.70 -39.60
N ILE A 409 4.78 16.01 -39.40
CA ILE A 409 5.81 16.75 -38.69
C ILE A 409 5.90 16.23 -37.23
N PHE A 410 4.79 16.20 -36.49
CA PHE A 410 4.79 15.73 -35.11
C PHE A 410 5.13 14.24 -34.99
N GLN A 411 4.84 13.43 -36.02
CA GLN A 411 5.23 12.02 -36.03
C GLN A 411 6.75 11.85 -36.16
N ILE A 412 7.40 12.67 -37.00
CA ILE A 412 8.87 12.67 -37.15
C ILE A 412 9.52 13.11 -35.85
N GLU A 413 9.10 14.26 -35.30
CA GLU A 413 9.61 14.78 -34.04
C GLU A 413 9.45 13.78 -32.88
N LEU A 414 8.29 13.13 -32.80
CA LEU A 414 8.03 12.08 -31.82
C LEU A 414 9.01 10.90 -31.94
N ASN A 415 9.29 10.47 -33.17
CA ASN A 415 10.21 9.35 -33.41
C ASN A 415 11.65 9.74 -33.04
N GLU A 416 12.10 10.95 -33.35
CA GLU A 416 13.40 11.45 -32.93
C GLU A 416 13.53 11.48 -31.41
N GLN A 417 12.55 12.03 -30.68
CA GLN A 417 12.59 12.07 -29.23
C GLN A 417 12.54 10.67 -28.60
N LYS A 418 11.79 9.73 -29.21
CA LYS A 418 11.79 8.33 -28.78
C LYS A 418 13.16 7.67 -28.97
N THR A 419 13.87 7.98 -30.06
CA THR A 419 15.22 7.45 -30.31
C THR A 419 16.19 8.00 -29.28
N LYS A 420 16.26 9.33 -29.09
CA LYS A 420 17.09 9.97 -28.06
C LYS A 420 16.83 9.39 -26.67
N ARG A 421 15.55 9.15 -26.32
CA ARG A 421 15.20 8.55 -25.02
C ARG A 421 15.69 7.10 -24.88
N ARG A 422 15.76 6.32 -25.98
CA ARG A 422 16.27 4.92 -25.93
C ARG A 422 17.78 4.83 -25.73
N GLU A 423 18.52 5.86 -26.14
CA GLU A 423 19.98 5.94 -25.99
C GLU A 423 20.41 6.26 -24.56
N ILE A 424 19.50 6.80 -23.74
CA ILE A 424 19.79 7.20 -22.37
C ILE A 424 19.31 6.12 -21.40
N HIS A 425 20.16 5.72 -20.46
CA HIS A 425 19.78 4.82 -19.38
C HIS A 425 18.67 5.45 -18.54
N ARG A 426 17.61 4.67 -18.32
CA ARG A 426 16.45 5.13 -17.53
C ARG A 426 16.81 5.38 -16.07
N LYS A 427 17.74 4.59 -15.51
CA LYS A 427 18.20 4.70 -14.13
C LYS A 427 19.70 4.94 -14.12
N ILE A 428 20.15 5.72 -13.15
CA ILE A 428 21.55 5.99 -12.85
C ILE A 428 21.76 5.92 -11.33
N PRO A 429 22.98 5.59 -10.86
CA PRO A 429 23.33 5.66 -9.45
C PRO A 429 23.22 7.10 -8.91
N PHE A 430 22.97 7.25 -7.60
CA PHE A 430 22.90 8.58 -6.95
C PHE A 430 24.18 9.38 -7.13
N SER A 431 25.34 8.72 -7.14
CA SER A 431 26.65 9.35 -7.39
C SER A 431 26.75 10.08 -8.73
N GLU A 432 26.04 9.60 -9.77
CA GLU A 432 26.03 10.19 -11.12
C GLU A 432 25.02 11.33 -11.29
N LEU A 433 24.22 11.64 -10.26
CA LEU A 433 23.30 12.76 -10.32
C LEU A 433 24.07 14.09 -10.35
N PRO A 434 23.63 15.08 -11.18
CA PRO A 434 24.14 16.44 -11.09
C PRO A 434 24.01 17.00 -9.67
N GLU A 435 25.00 17.72 -9.18
CA GLU A 435 25.01 18.30 -7.83
C GLU A 435 23.76 19.13 -7.50
N GLU A 436 23.22 19.82 -8.51
CA GLU A 436 21.99 20.63 -8.38
C GLU A 436 20.74 19.79 -8.12
N GLU A 437 20.75 18.53 -8.56
CA GLU A 437 19.65 17.58 -8.41
C GLU A 437 19.85 16.61 -7.23
N LYS A 438 21.02 16.62 -6.60
CA LYS A 438 21.26 15.82 -5.39
C LYS A 438 20.34 16.26 -4.26
N PHE A 439 19.87 15.30 -3.50
CA PHE A 439 18.94 15.48 -2.39
C PHE A 439 19.30 14.55 -1.23
N LYS A 440 18.74 14.81 -0.05
CA LYS A 440 18.92 14.00 1.14
C LYS A 440 17.67 13.17 1.41
N ALA A 441 17.85 12.03 2.05
CA ALA A 441 16.75 11.22 2.55
C ALA A 441 16.20 11.79 3.87
N VAL A 442 14.91 11.58 4.15
CA VAL A 442 14.34 11.85 5.46
C VAL A 442 14.67 10.68 6.38
N TYR A 443 15.10 10.99 7.59
CA TYR A 443 15.26 9.99 8.63
C TYR A 443 13.89 9.50 9.10
N ASN A 444 13.52 8.30 8.73
CA ASN A 444 12.17 7.76 8.90
C ASN A 444 11.93 7.03 10.23
N ASP A 445 12.96 6.65 10.98
CA ASP A 445 12.83 5.79 12.17
C ASP A 445 11.88 6.36 13.23
N ARG A 446 11.90 7.69 13.42
CA ARG A 446 10.95 8.35 14.35
C ARG A 446 9.51 8.25 13.88
N LYS A 447 9.30 8.45 12.58
CA LYS A 447 7.97 8.31 11.97
C LYS A 447 7.50 6.88 12.14
N GLN A 448 8.34 5.91 11.82
CA GLN A 448 8.02 4.49 11.91
C GLN A 448 7.70 4.06 13.33
N PHE A 449 8.48 4.50 14.32
CA PHE A 449 8.19 4.26 15.74
C PHE A 449 6.83 4.79 16.16
N VAL A 450 6.52 6.06 15.82
CA VAL A 450 5.24 6.68 16.17
C VAL A 450 4.08 6.06 15.40
N ASP A 451 4.26 5.74 14.11
CA ASP A 451 3.24 5.08 13.31
C ASP A 451 2.96 3.65 13.81
N THR A 452 3.98 2.94 14.35
CA THR A 452 3.78 1.66 15.05
C THR A 452 2.82 1.80 16.22
N ILE A 453 2.97 2.84 17.05
CA ILE A 453 2.04 3.11 18.15
C ILE A 453 0.63 3.41 17.61
N LYS A 454 0.51 4.21 16.54
CA LYS A 454 -0.79 4.48 15.91
C LYS A 454 -1.45 3.21 15.37
N LEU A 455 -0.65 2.26 14.85
CA LEU A 455 -1.15 0.95 14.42
C LEU A 455 -1.68 0.11 15.59
N ILE A 456 -0.95 0.06 16.69
CA ILE A 456 -1.40 -0.62 17.91
C ILE A 456 -2.74 -0.06 18.36
N VAL A 457 -2.84 1.27 18.44
CA VAL A 457 -4.04 1.99 18.85
C VAL A 457 -5.21 1.76 17.88
N TYR A 458 -4.95 1.80 16.58
CA TYR A 458 -5.96 1.50 15.57
C TYR A 458 -6.48 0.06 15.70
N ARG A 459 -5.60 -0.93 15.84
CA ARG A 459 -6.00 -2.34 16.02
C ARG A 459 -6.79 -2.55 17.30
N ALA A 460 -6.39 -1.91 18.40
CA ALA A 460 -7.13 -1.93 19.66
C ALA A 460 -8.54 -1.32 19.49
N GLU A 461 -8.65 -0.19 18.81
CA GLU A 461 -9.94 0.43 18.50
C GLU A 461 -10.82 -0.48 17.65
N ILE A 462 -10.27 -1.11 16.60
CA ILE A 462 -11.00 -2.08 15.77
C ILE A 462 -11.51 -3.27 16.60
N ALA A 463 -10.70 -3.77 17.54
CA ALA A 463 -11.12 -4.83 18.45
C ALA A 463 -12.34 -4.39 19.28
N LEU A 464 -12.32 -3.19 19.88
CA LEU A 464 -13.46 -2.62 20.60
C LEU A 464 -14.68 -2.43 19.70
N VAL A 465 -14.48 -1.92 18.48
CA VAL A 465 -15.54 -1.77 17.47
C VAL A 465 -16.16 -3.12 17.12
N ASN A 466 -15.38 -4.16 16.92
CA ASN A 466 -15.86 -5.50 16.59
C ASN A 466 -16.65 -6.12 17.76
N THR A 467 -16.19 -5.88 18.99
CA THR A 467 -16.91 -6.33 20.20
C THR A 467 -18.25 -5.63 20.36
N ILE A 468 -18.30 -4.30 20.21
CA ILE A 468 -19.52 -3.55 20.45
C ILE A 468 -20.58 -3.71 19.35
N LYS A 469 -20.17 -3.96 18.10
CA LYS A 469 -21.06 -4.13 16.93
C LYS A 469 -22.18 -5.13 17.18
N GLN A 470 -21.89 -6.24 17.84
CA GLN A 470 -22.88 -7.32 18.10
C GLN A 470 -24.02 -6.88 19.03
N TYR A 471 -23.84 -5.78 19.76
CA TYR A 471 -24.80 -5.21 20.68
C TYR A 471 -25.53 -3.98 20.11
N MET A 472 -25.30 -3.67 18.83
CA MET A 472 -25.82 -2.48 18.16
C MET A 472 -26.77 -2.84 17.03
N ALA A 473 -27.93 -2.16 16.95
CA ALA A 473 -28.85 -2.32 15.83
C ALA A 473 -28.26 -1.82 14.48
N LYS A 474 -27.37 -0.83 14.54
CA LYS A 474 -26.69 -0.26 13.38
C LYS A 474 -25.18 -0.37 13.56
N SER A 475 -24.60 -1.43 13.02
CA SER A 475 -23.15 -1.70 13.11
C SER A 475 -22.28 -0.58 12.52
N ALA A 476 -22.79 0.18 11.54
CA ALA A 476 -22.07 1.31 10.94
C ALA A 476 -21.78 2.45 11.93
N GLU A 477 -22.53 2.58 13.03
CA GLU A 477 -22.36 3.61 14.05
C GLU A 477 -21.29 3.22 15.10
N ALA A 478 -20.78 1.98 15.09
CA ALA A 478 -19.91 1.45 16.14
C ALA A 478 -18.60 2.25 16.32
N HIS A 479 -17.95 2.66 15.22
CA HIS A 479 -16.77 3.51 15.29
C HIS A 479 -17.03 4.86 15.98
N SER A 480 -18.16 5.45 15.68
CA SER A 480 -18.58 6.73 16.29
C SER A 480 -18.84 6.57 17.78
N LEU A 481 -19.49 5.47 18.16
CA LEU A 481 -19.79 5.16 19.55
C LEU A 481 -18.50 4.88 20.35
N ILE A 482 -17.57 4.09 19.83
CA ILE A 482 -16.28 3.88 20.50
C ILE A 482 -15.50 5.21 20.65
N ALA A 483 -15.46 6.04 19.62
CA ALA A 483 -14.82 7.35 19.72
C ALA A 483 -15.47 8.28 20.77
N GLN A 484 -16.78 8.14 20.99
CA GLN A 484 -17.49 8.85 22.04
C GLN A 484 -17.18 8.27 23.43
N ILE A 485 -17.20 6.96 23.58
CA ILE A 485 -16.87 6.27 24.85
C ILE A 485 -15.45 6.67 25.32
N LEU A 486 -14.47 6.65 24.42
CA LEU A 486 -13.09 7.02 24.73
C LEU A 486 -12.90 8.48 25.18
N LYS A 487 -13.88 9.35 24.92
CA LYS A 487 -13.90 10.76 25.35
C LYS A 487 -14.81 11.03 26.54
N THR A 488 -15.55 10.03 26.98
CA THR A 488 -16.47 10.16 28.10
C THR A 488 -15.70 10.12 29.40
N ASP A 489 -16.10 10.94 30.37
CA ASP A 489 -15.52 11.01 31.70
C ASP A 489 -15.68 9.68 32.42
N ALA A 490 -14.73 9.37 33.31
CA ALA A 490 -14.75 8.17 34.12
C ALA A 490 -14.11 8.43 35.50
N ASP A 491 -14.64 7.80 36.55
CA ASP A 491 -14.09 7.83 37.89
C ASP A 491 -13.22 6.60 38.13
N PHE A 492 -12.02 6.83 38.65
CA PHE A 492 -11.07 5.77 38.99
C PHE A 492 -11.10 5.49 40.49
N LYS A 493 -11.27 4.22 40.86
CA LYS A 493 -11.24 3.76 42.26
C LYS A 493 -10.28 2.59 42.44
N VAL A 494 -9.18 2.80 43.17
CA VAL A 494 -8.21 1.77 43.52
C VAL A 494 -8.65 1.07 44.78
N ASP A 495 -8.71 -0.28 44.76
CA ASP A 495 -8.88 -1.13 45.94
C ASP A 495 -7.66 -2.05 46.07
N ASN A 496 -6.70 -1.61 46.87
CA ASN A 496 -5.45 -2.34 47.08
C ASN A 496 -5.65 -3.70 47.81
N LYS A 497 -6.74 -3.87 48.56
CA LYS A 497 -7.04 -5.14 49.25
C LYS A 497 -7.54 -6.21 48.28
N LYS A 498 -8.30 -5.79 47.25
CA LYS A 498 -8.82 -6.67 46.20
C LYS A 498 -7.92 -6.70 44.98
N GLU A 499 -6.85 -5.92 44.96
CA GLU A 499 -5.98 -5.76 43.79
C GLU A 499 -6.77 -5.38 42.54
N THR A 500 -7.70 -4.41 42.66
CA THR A 500 -8.55 -3.98 41.55
C THR A 500 -8.47 -2.45 41.32
N LEU A 501 -8.54 -2.06 40.06
CA LEU A 501 -8.78 -0.69 39.61
C LEU A 501 -10.15 -0.64 38.92
N GLU A 502 -11.13 -0.06 39.61
CA GLU A 502 -12.46 0.16 39.03
C GLU A 502 -12.46 1.43 38.20
N ILE A 503 -12.96 1.32 36.97
CA ILE A 503 -13.15 2.39 36.01
C ILE A 503 -14.66 2.54 35.80
N ASN A 504 -15.24 3.55 36.42
CA ASN A 504 -16.68 3.83 36.40
C ASN A 504 -16.94 4.85 35.28
N VAL A 505 -17.33 4.39 34.10
CA VAL A 505 -17.60 5.24 32.94
C VAL A 505 -18.94 5.94 33.10
N HIS A 506 -18.98 7.25 32.84
CA HIS A 506 -20.19 8.04 32.93
C HIS A 506 -21.21 7.70 31.83
N HIS A 507 -22.48 8.07 32.05
CA HIS A 507 -23.55 7.81 31.10
C HIS A 507 -23.37 8.59 29.79
N LEU A 508 -23.64 7.90 28.69
CA LEU A 508 -23.80 8.52 27.39
C LEU A 508 -25.21 9.13 27.25
N ALA A 509 -25.42 9.92 26.20
CA ALA A 509 -26.66 10.66 25.99
C ALA A 509 -27.90 9.78 25.81
N THR A 510 -27.75 8.56 25.27
CA THR A 510 -28.88 7.68 24.96
C THR A 510 -28.86 6.38 25.77
N ASN A 511 -30.05 5.88 26.15
CA ASN A 511 -30.16 4.59 26.83
C ASN A 511 -29.66 3.41 25.96
N ARG A 512 -29.84 3.50 24.64
CA ARG A 512 -29.34 2.49 23.68
C ARG A 512 -27.83 2.37 23.76
N ASP A 513 -27.12 3.49 23.74
CA ASP A 513 -25.66 3.55 23.76
C ASP A 513 -25.13 3.14 25.13
N ASN A 514 -25.82 3.46 26.23
CA ASN A 514 -25.51 2.99 27.57
C ASN A 514 -25.67 1.47 27.71
N THR A 515 -26.67 0.87 27.07
CA THR A 515 -26.83 -0.58 27.04
C THR A 515 -25.66 -1.24 26.31
N ALA A 516 -25.26 -0.72 25.14
CA ALA A 516 -24.11 -1.22 24.40
C ALA A 516 -22.80 -1.06 25.20
N LEU A 517 -22.59 0.08 25.86
CA LEU A 517 -21.46 0.33 26.75
C LEU A 517 -21.42 -0.63 27.94
N SER A 518 -22.56 -0.88 28.58
CA SER A 518 -22.64 -1.85 29.67
C SER A 518 -22.24 -3.26 29.23
N LYS A 519 -22.66 -3.69 28.02
CA LYS A 519 -22.26 -4.98 27.44
C LYS A 519 -20.77 -5.00 27.14
N LEU A 520 -20.21 -3.92 26.57
CA LEU A 520 -18.77 -3.78 26.34
C LEU A 520 -17.98 -3.88 27.65
N CYS A 521 -18.45 -3.25 28.74
CA CYS A 521 -17.81 -3.38 30.05
C CYS A 521 -17.76 -4.85 30.53
N ILE A 522 -18.82 -5.62 30.33
CA ILE A 522 -18.87 -7.05 30.67
C ILE A 522 -17.80 -7.81 29.88
N GLU A 523 -17.74 -7.65 28.57
CA GLU A 523 -16.74 -8.30 27.68
C GLU A 523 -15.31 -7.95 28.09
N LEU A 524 -15.05 -6.66 28.38
CA LEU A 524 -13.73 -6.22 28.85
C LEU A 524 -13.36 -6.83 30.20
N ASN A 525 -14.30 -6.99 31.12
CA ASN A 525 -14.06 -7.62 32.42
C ASN A 525 -13.72 -9.10 32.30
N GLU A 526 -14.25 -9.80 31.29
CA GLU A 526 -13.93 -11.20 31.02
C GLU A 526 -12.50 -11.40 30.56
N THR A 527 -11.86 -10.39 29.97
CA THR A 527 -10.44 -10.44 29.56
C THR A 527 -9.48 -10.54 30.72
N ARG A 528 -9.90 -10.22 31.96
CA ARG A 528 -9.10 -10.21 33.19
C ARG A 528 -7.80 -9.41 33.07
N THR A 529 -7.80 -8.36 32.28
CA THR A 529 -6.62 -7.52 32.04
C THR A 529 -6.20 -6.78 33.31
N HIS A 530 -4.89 -6.63 33.52
CA HIS A 530 -4.32 -5.83 34.59
C HIS A 530 -3.81 -4.49 34.11
N PHE A 531 -3.83 -3.50 34.99
CA PHE A 531 -3.23 -2.21 34.67
C PHE A 531 -1.71 -2.39 34.48
N PRO A 532 -1.13 -1.86 33.38
CA PRO A 532 0.27 -2.12 33.04
C PRO A 532 1.25 -1.82 34.20
N GLY A 533 2.18 -2.73 34.47
CA GLY A 533 3.19 -2.58 35.52
C GLY A 533 2.67 -2.79 36.94
N THR A 534 1.42 -3.26 37.11
CA THR A 534 0.82 -3.49 38.45
C THR A 534 0.06 -4.82 38.48
N ASN A 535 -0.33 -5.25 39.70
CA ASN A 535 -1.22 -6.40 39.92
C ASN A 535 -2.71 -5.98 39.95
N LEU A 536 -3.02 -4.72 39.67
CA LEU A 536 -4.39 -4.22 39.72
C LEU A 536 -5.21 -4.69 38.50
N ARG A 537 -6.17 -5.58 38.76
CA ARG A 537 -7.11 -6.04 37.73
C ARG A 537 -8.07 -4.90 37.36
N LEU A 538 -8.23 -4.63 36.08
CA LEU A 538 -9.16 -3.63 35.56
C LEU A 538 -10.61 -4.14 35.67
N ILE A 539 -11.48 -3.32 36.23
CA ILE A 539 -12.92 -3.58 36.34
C ILE A 539 -13.68 -2.38 35.76
N TYR A 540 -14.32 -2.58 34.63
CA TYR A 540 -15.11 -1.56 33.96
C TYR A 540 -16.57 -1.63 34.38
N LYS A 541 -17.15 -0.49 34.71
CA LYS A 541 -18.57 -0.37 35.11
C LYS A 541 -19.18 0.90 34.50
N LEU A 542 -20.45 0.86 34.19
CA LEU A 542 -21.23 2.08 33.96
C LEU A 542 -21.65 2.63 35.33
N VAL A 543 -21.48 3.96 35.53
CA VAL A 543 -21.90 4.62 36.78
C VAL A 543 -23.37 4.30 37.04
N SER A 544 -23.74 3.92 38.26
CA SER A 544 -25.14 3.77 38.67
C SER A 544 -25.84 5.13 38.63
N LYS A 545 -27.07 5.14 38.14
CA LYS A 545 -27.92 6.35 38.15
C LYS A 545 -28.19 6.81 39.56
#